data_cca7b034c3b09eaf8ac3d99f7ff5a0d4
#
_entry.id   cca7b034c3b09eaf8ac3d99f7ff5a0d4
#
_cell.length_a   1.000
_cell.length_b   1.000
_cell.length_c   1.000
_cell.angle_alpha   90.00
_cell.angle_beta   90.00
_cell.angle_gamma   90.00
#
_symmetry.space_group_name_H-M   'P 1'
#
loop_
_entity.id
_entity.type
_entity.pdbx_description
1 polymer ?
#
loop_
_entity_poly.entity_id
_entity_poly.type
_entity_poly.pdbx_seq_one_letter_code
_entity_poly.pdbx_strand_id
1 'polypeptide(L)'
;MKTRQELYGTEQPPVSNQPFSRSPWSFSYQTGALRHIKINGSEAIRGISFLVRDRDWGTLDPALENEKILQTASALSISYDAVFHNQDARLDVRITIVVKPDCLTVTAKGRASGAFETNRAGFTVLHPICDVAGHNVTVDHSDGTREETTFPDFIEPWQPFVDITALTHRVNDLSVTW
;
A
#
# COMPACT_ATOMS: atom_id res chain seq x y z
N MET A 1 -16.59 32.44 -1.34
CA MET A 1 -16.10 31.08 -1.70
C MET A 1 -14.84 30.86 -0.87
N LYS A 2 -14.75 29.76 -0.11
CA LYS A 2 -13.56 29.49 0.73
C LYS A 2 -12.35 29.20 -0.15
N THR A 3 -11.17 29.67 0.24
CA THR A 3 -9.90 29.40 -0.44
C THR A 3 -9.47 27.94 -0.23
N ARG A 4 -8.49 27.44 -0.99
CA ARG A 4 -7.90 26.11 -0.75
C ARG A 4 -7.30 26.00 0.64
N GLN A 5 -6.59 27.02 1.09
CA GLN A 5 -6.00 27.05 2.42
C GLN A 5 -7.04 26.94 3.52
N GLU A 6 -8.21 27.58 3.39
CA GLU A 6 -9.32 27.46 4.34
C GLU A 6 -10.00 26.09 4.32
N LEU A 7 -10.00 25.38 3.17
CA LEU A 7 -10.63 24.07 3.04
C LEU A 7 -9.70 22.90 3.36
N TYR A 8 -8.42 23.02 3.02
CA TYR A 8 -7.46 21.90 3.04
C TYR A 8 -6.19 22.19 3.86
N GLY A 9 -6.04 23.39 4.42
CA GLY A 9 -4.87 23.81 5.16
C GLY A 9 -3.62 24.05 4.30
N THR A 10 -3.75 24.02 2.97
CA THR A 10 -2.64 24.19 2.03
C THR A 10 -3.09 24.78 0.70
N GLU A 11 -2.20 25.53 0.05
CA GLU A 11 -2.37 26.01 -1.33
C GLU A 11 -1.91 24.98 -2.38
N GLN A 12 -1.28 23.89 -1.95
CA GLN A 12 -0.82 22.85 -2.88
C GLN A 12 -2.00 22.25 -3.67
N PRO A 13 -1.83 21.94 -4.97
CA PRO A 13 -2.86 21.25 -5.72
C PRO A 13 -3.15 19.88 -5.11
N PRO A 14 -4.42 19.40 -5.17
CA PRO A 14 -4.71 18.05 -4.71
C PRO A 14 -3.88 17.04 -5.51
N VAL A 15 -3.48 15.96 -4.83
CA VAL A 15 -2.77 14.85 -5.47
C VAL A 15 -3.62 14.31 -6.63
N SER A 16 -2.97 14.07 -7.77
CA SER A 16 -3.63 13.47 -8.94
C SER A 16 -4.23 12.12 -8.55
N ASN A 17 -5.50 11.95 -8.85
CA ASN A 17 -6.23 10.72 -8.55
C ASN A 17 -6.71 10.09 -9.85
N GLN A 18 -6.16 8.94 -10.21
CA GLN A 18 -6.53 8.18 -11.39
C GLN A 18 -7.35 6.95 -10.99
N PRO A 19 -8.69 6.95 -11.26
CA PRO A 19 -9.52 5.80 -10.96
C PRO A 19 -9.33 4.68 -11.98
N PHE A 20 -9.32 3.45 -11.49
CA PHE A 20 -9.32 2.23 -12.29
C PHE A 20 -10.49 1.35 -11.88
N SER A 21 -11.13 0.75 -12.88
CA SER A 21 -12.19 -0.24 -12.67
C SER A 21 -11.95 -1.42 -13.61
N ARG A 22 -11.79 -2.60 -13.02
CA ARG A 22 -11.63 -3.88 -13.70
C ARG A 22 -12.26 -4.96 -12.84
N SER A 23 -13.49 -5.33 -13.17
CA SER A 23 -14.23 -6.33 -12.38
C SER A 23 -13.38 -7.57 -12.07
N PRO A 24 -13.40 -8.04 -10.79
CA PRO A 24 -14.18 -7.51 -9.67
C PRO A 24 -13.54 -6.29 -8.96
N TRP A 25 -12.37 -5.83 -9.42
CA TRP A 25 -11.56 -4.79 -8.77
C TRP A 25 -11.94 -3.36 -9.19
N SER A 26 -11.89 -2.45 -8.23
CA SER A 26 -11.78 -1.02 -8.49
C SER A 26 -10.88 -0.37 -7.43
N PHE A 27 -10.13 0.65 -7.82
CA PHE A 27 -9.21 1.38 -6.95
C PHE A 27 -8.84 2.74 -7.55
N SER A 28 -8.17 3.57 -6.77
CA SER A 28 -7.53 4.79 -7.23
C SER A 28 -6.01 4.64 -7.18
N TYR A 29 -5.33 5.10 -8.20
CA TYR A 29 -3.88 5.23 -8.22
C TYR A 29 -3.51 6.70 -7.98
N GLN A 30 -2.66 6.94 -6.98
CA GLN A 30 -2.26 8.28 -6.54
C GLN A 30 -0.76 8.29 -6.30
N THR A 31 0.01 8.86 -7.21
CA THR A 31 1.46 9.07 -7.04
C THR A 31 2.18 7.84 -6.46
N GLY A 32 2.08 6.71 -7.16
CA GLY A 32 2.71 5.45 -6.75
C GLY A 32 1.94 4.64 -5.68
N ALA A 33 0.87 5.17 -5.09
CA ALA A 33 0.07 4.47 -4.10
C ALA A 33 -1.26 3.97 -4.69
N LEU A 34 -1.70 2.79 -4.27
CA LEU A 34 -3.07 2.34 -4.45
C LEU A 34 -3.93 2.81 -3.29
N ARG A 35 -5.14 3.29 -3.59
CA ARG A 35 -6.10 3.75 -2.60
C ARG A 35 -7.48 3.16 -2.86
N HIS A 36 -8.22 2.92 -1.77
CA HIS A 36 -9.62 2.46 -1.83
C HIS A 36 -9.79 1.24 -2.72
N ILE A 37 -9.00 0.20 -2.46
CA ILE A 37 -9.04 -1.06 -3.21
C ILE A 37 -10.32 -1.80 -2.83
N LYS A 38 -11.21 -1.95 -3.80
CA LYS A 38 -12.52 -2.59 -3.64
C LYS A 38 -12.61 -3.85 -4.46
N ILE A 39 -13.33 -4.83 -3.93
CA ILE A 39 -13.74 -6.06 -4.62
C ILE A 39 -15.27 -6.09 -4.65
N ASN A 40 -15.87 -6.15 -5.83
CA ASN A 40 -17.31 -6.07 -6.02
C ASN A 40 -17.98 -4.88 -5.29
N GLY A 41 -17.29 -3.73 -5.24
CA GLY A 41 -17.78 -2.52 -4.58
C GLY A 41 -17.45 -2.42 -3.08
N SER A 42 -17.10 -3.50 -2.39
CA SER A 42 -16.70 -3.51 -0.97
C SER A 42 -15.21 -3.18 -0.83
N GLU A 43 -14.87 -2.22 0.03
CA GLU A 43 -13.47 -1.81 0.26
C GLU A 43 -12.76 -2.88 1.10
N ALA A 44 -11.78 -3.55 0.50
CA ALA A 44 -10.98 -4.59 1.15
C ALA A 44 -9.71 -4.01 1.79
N ILE A 45 -9.05 -3.10 1.09
CA ILE A 45 -7.80 -2.45 1.53
C ILE A 45 -7.91 -0.95 1.30
N ARG A 46 -7.62 -0.15 2.32
CA ARG A 46 -7.64 1.32 2.27
C ARG A 46 -6.48 1.87 1.44
N GLY A 47 -5.32 1.25 1.49
CA GLY A 47 -4.18 1.70 0.72
C GLY A 47 -2.99 0.75 0.76
N ILE A 48 -2.21 0.76 -0.32
CA ILE A 48 -0.90 0.11 -0.42
C ILE A 48 0.08 1.13 -0.98
N SER A 49 1.18 1.37 -0.26
CA SER A 49 2.26 2.26 -0.69
C SER A 49 3.61 1.71 -0.28
N PHE A 50 4.66 2.01 -1.06
CA PHE A 50 6.04 1.71 -0.65
C PHE A 50 6.59 2.90 0.13
N LEU A 51 7.00 2.65 1.36
CA LEU A 51 7.47 3.65 2.30
C LEU A 51 8.94 3.43 2.62
N VAL A 52 9.70 4.52 2.69
CA VAL A 52 11.08 4.52 3.21
C VAL A 52 11.17 5.52 4.35
N ARG A 53 11.65 5.05 5.50
CA ARG A 53 11.99 5.87 6.65
C ARG A 53 13.50 5.94 6.80
N ASP A 54 14.03 7.14 6.97
CA ASP A 54 15.45 7.31 7.31
C ASP A 54 15.75 6.76 8.72
N ARG A 55 17.02 6.82 9.13
CA ARG A 55 17.47 6.33 10.45
C ARG A 55 16.75 7.02 11.62
N ASP A 56 16.30 8.26 11.43
CA ASP A 56 15.66 9.10 12.45
C ASP A 56 14.13 9.13 12.32
N TRP A 57 13.54 8.16 11.60
CA TRP A 57 12.10 8.01 11.33
C TRP A 57 11.48 9.07 10.40
N GLY A 58 12.29 9.93 9.80
CA GLY A 58 11.84 10.84 8.75
C GLY A 58 11.30 10.04 7.54
N THR A 59 10.25 10.54 6.89
CA THR A 59 9.75 9.96 5.65
C THR A 59 10.54 10.53 4.48
N LEU A 60 11.09 9.66 3.64
CA LEU A 60 11.71 10.05 2.39
C LEU A 60 10.65 10.00 1.28
N ASP A 61 10.47 11.12 0.59
CA ASP A 61 9.58 11.20 -0.56
C ASP A 61 10.31 10.71 -1.82
N PRO A 62 9.75 9.77 -2.60
CA PRO A 62 10.36 9.31 -3.83
C PRO A 62 10.14 10.27 -4.99
N ALA A 63 11.11 10.41 -5.86
CA ALA A 63 10.88 10.82 -7.24
C ALA A 63 10.35 9.60 -8.02
N LEU A 64 9.21 9.75 -8.72
CA LEU A 64 8.65 8.69 -9.55
C LEU A 64 9.12 8.87 -10.99
N GLU A 65 9.73 7.82 -11.53
CA GLU A 65 10.29 7.80 -12.88
C GLU A 65 9.77 6.59 -13.68
N ASN A 66 9.84 6.66 -14.98
CA ASN A 66 9.56 5.54 -15.91
C ASN A 66 8.18 4.88 -15.67
N GLU A 67 7.18 5.68 -15.30
CA GLU A 67 5.82 5.18 -15.10
C GLU A 67 5.23 4.64 -16.41
N LYS A 68 4.68 3.43 -16.33
CA LYS A 68 4.01 2.75 -17.44
C LYS A 68 2.72 2.11 -16.96
N ILE A 69 1.64 2.40 -17.65
CA ILE A 69 0.32 1.80 -17.41
C ILE A 69 -0.08 1.05 -18.67
N LEU A 70 -0.25 -0.27 -18.54
CA LEU A 70 -0.63 -1.16 -19.62
C LEU A 70 -1.93 -1.87 -19.26
N GLN A 71 -2.92 -1.76 -20.12
CA GLN A 71 -4.20 -2.45 -19.95
C GLN A 71 -4.45 -3.38 -21.14
N THR A 72 -4.67 -4.65 -20.84
CA THR A 72 -5.00 -5.70 -21.81
C THR A 72 -6.37 -6.30 -21.47
N ALA A 73 -6.85 -7.23 -22.29
CA ALA A 73 -8.07 -7.96 -22.00
C ALA A 73 -7.97 -8.79 -20.69
N SER A 74 -6.78 -9.31 -20.35
CA SER A 74 -6.57 -10.23 -19.22
C SER A 74 -6.03 -9.56 -17.95
N ALA A 75 -5.33 -8.41 -18.03
CA ALA A 75 -4.69 -7.77 -16.90
C ALA A 75 -4.55 -6.25 -17.05
N LEU A 76 -4.46 -5.55 -15.92
CA LEU A 76 -3.93 -4.20 -15.80
C LEU A 76 -2.57 -4.28 -15.13
N SER A 77 -1.56 -3.62 -15.69
CA SER A 77 -0.23 -3.51 -15.09
C SER A 77 0.16 -2.04 -14.96
N ILE A 78 0.62 -1.66 -13.77
CA ILE A 78 1.21 -0.35 -13.49
C ILE A 78 2.63 -0.61 -13.01
N SER A 79 3.62 0.08 -13.57
CA SER A 79 4.99 -0.06 -13.10
C SER A 79 5.70 1.29 -13.13
N TYR A 80 6.58 1.53 -12.16
CA TYR A 80 7.36 2.76 -12.04
C TYR A 80 8.63 2.50 -11.22
N ASP A 81 9.57 3.41 -11.32
CA ASP A 81 10.76 3.46 -10.47
C ASP A 81 10.55 4.54 -9.41
N ALA A 82 10.62 4.14 -8.13
CA ALA A 82 10.63 5.05 -6.99
C ALA A 82 12.09 5.28 -6.57
N VAL A 83 12.55 6.51 -6.71
CA VAL A 83 13.94 6.89 -6.42
C VAL A 83 13.98 7.70 -5.14
N PHE A 84 14.66 7.17 -4.14
CA PHE A 84 14.85 7.82 -2.85
C PHE A 84 16.30 8.29 -2.71
N HIS A 85 16.48 9.50 -2.19
CA HIS A 85 17.78 10.06 -1.86
C HIS A 85 17.90 10.25 -0.36
N ASN A 86 19.03 9.88 0.21
CA ASN A 86 19.40 10.17 1.58
C ASN A 86 20.87 10.59 1.61
N GLN A 87 21.14 11.89 1.76
CA GLN A 87 22.46 12.49 1.61
C GLN A 87 23.08 12.11 0.24
N ASP A 88 24.26 11.47 0.23
CA ASP A 88 24.96 11.03 -0.99
C ASP A 88 24.56 9.62 -1.44
N ALA A 89 23.64 8.99 -0.73
CA ALA A 89 23.18 7.64 -1.05
C ALA A 89 21.84 7.65 -1.79
N ARG A 90 21.61 6.61 -2.58
CA ARG A 90 20.40 6.44 -3.42
C ARG A 90 19.84 5.04 -3.28
N LEU A 91 18.51 4.95 -3.21
CA LEU A 91 17.77 3.69 -3.29
C LEU A 91 16.81 3.76 -4.49
N ASP A 92 17.05 2.92 -5.47
CA ASP A 92 16.15 2.73 -6.62
C ASP A 92 15.25 1.54 -6.35
N VAL A 93 13.93 1.73 -6.44
CA VAL A 93 12.96 0.67 -6.20
C VAL A 93 12.02 0.56 -7.40
N ARG A 94 12.10 -0.55 -8.14
CA ARG A 94 11.13 -0.88 -9.18
C ARG A 94 9.88 -1.45 -8.53
N ILE A 95 8.76 -0.74 -8.68
CA ILE A 95 7.43 -1.20 -8.25
C ILE A 95 6.68 -1.72 -9.46
N THR A 96 6.01 -2.86 -9.28
CA THR A 96 5.12 -3.43 -10.29
C THR A 96 3.82 -3.87 -9.63
N ILE A 97 2.71 -3.37 -10.15
CA ILE A 97 1.35 -3.68 -9.75
C ILE A 97 0.70 -4.44 -10.88
N VAL A 98 0.16 -5.62 -10.61
CA VAL A 98 -0.56 -6.42 -11.60
C VAL A 98 -1.93 -6.78 -11.03
N VAL A 99 -2.98 -6.43 -11.77
CA VAL A 99 -4.36 -6.74 -11.42
C VAL A 99 -4.94 -7.71 -12.43
N LYS A 100 -5.28 -8.90 -11.94
CA LYS A 100 -5.98 -9.95 -12.66
C LYS A 100 -7.36 -10.15 -12.03
N PRO A 101 -8.29 -10.88 -12.68
CA PRO A 101 -9.62 -11.09 -12.09
C PRO A 101 -9.62 -11.70 -10.69
N ASP A 102 -8.67 -12.57 -10.40
CA ASP A 102 -8.54 -13.35 -9.17
C ASP A 102 -7.55 -12.79 -8.14
N CYS A 103 -6.63 -11.91 -8.56
CA CYS A 103 -5.64 -11.37 -7.65
C CYS A 103 -5.13 -9.97 -8.05
N LEU A 104 -4.70 -9.22 -7.03
CA LEU A 104 -3.93 -8.00 -7.15
C LEU A 104 -2.56 -8.24 -6.52
N THR A 105 -1.51 -8.10 -7.31
CA THR A 105 -0.12 -8.31 -6.86
C THR A 105 0.65 -6.99 -6.91
N VAL A 106 1.35 -6.67 -5.82
CA VAL A 106 2.27 -5.53 -5.76
C VAL A 106 3.64 -6.04 -5.37
N THR A 107 4.64 -5.77 -6.21
CA THR A 107 6.02 -6.21 -5.98
C THR A 107 6.99 -5.03 -5.98
N ALA A 108 8.05 -5.14 -5.19
CA ALA A 108 9.13 -4.18 -5.13
C ALA A 108 10.47 -4.89 -5.29
N LYS A 109 11.36 -4.31 -6.13
CA LYS A 109 12.75 -4.75 -6.25
C LYS A 109 13.64 -3.53 -6.08
N GLY A 110 14.40 -3.48 -4.99
CA GLY A 110 15.25 -2.34 -4.62
C GLY A 110 16.73 -2.62 -4.85
N ARG A 111 17.48 -1.56 -5.17
CA ARG A 111 18.94 -1.55 -5.22
C ARG A 111 19.44 -0.25 -4.60
N ALA A 112 20.26 -0.37 -3.56
CA ALA A 112 20.94 0.76 -2.96
C ALA A 112 22.28 1.04 -3.67
N SER A 113 22.63 2.31 -3.75
CA SER A 113 23.93 2.83 -4.19
C SER A 113 24.47 3.73 -3.11
N GLY A 114 25.68 3.45 -2.64
CA GLY A 114 26.25 4.10 -1.43
C GLY A 114 25.72 3.47 -0.14
N ALA A 115 26.07 4.08 0.99
CA ALA A 115 25.62 3.66 2.32
C ALA A 115 24.23 4.26 2.60
N PHE A 116 23.18 3.60 2.09
CA PHE A 116 21.80 4.03 2.29
C PHE A 116 21.28 3.52 3.63
N GLU A 117 21.28 4.40 4.63
CA GLU A 117 20.77 4.09 5.97
C GLU A 117 19.26 4.28 6.01
N THR A 118 18.56 3.25 6.51
CA THR A 118 17.09 3.28 6.64
C THR A 118 16.66 2.54 7.89
N ASN A 119 15.64 3.06 8.57
CA ASN A 119 14.96 2.38 9.67
C ASN A 119 13.93 1.38 9.12
N ARG A 120 13.19 1.78 8.08
CA ARG A 120 12.22 0.93 7.39
C ARG A 120 12.20 1.22 5.90
N ALA A 121 12.12 0.15 5.11
CA ALA A 121 11.83 0.20 3.68
C ALA A 121 10.92 -0.97 3.30
N GLY A 122 9.73 -0.69 2.77
CA GLY A 122 8.78 -1.74 2.42
C GLY A 122 7.38 -1.23 2.17
N PHE A 123 6.47 -2.17 1.93
CA PHE A 123 5.06 -1.85 1.75
C PHE A 123 4.39 -1.53 3.09
N THR A 124 3.57 -0.49 3.06
CA THR A 124 2.59 -0.19 4.09
C THR A 124 1.22 -0.53 3.54
N VAL A 125 0.50 -1.40 4.24
CA VAL A 125 -0.89 -1.76 3.92
C VAL A 125 -1.79 -1.15 4.98
N LEU A 126 -2.78 -0.37 4.53
CA LEU A 126 -3.77 0.26 5.39
C LEU A 126 -5.11 -0.43 5.21
N HIS A 127 -5.78 -0.74 6.31
CA HIS A 127 -7.11 -1.32 6.32
C HIS A 127 -8.20 -0.28 6.54
N PRO A 128 -9.42 -0.49 6.02
CA PRO A 128 -10.58 0.29 6.41
C PRO A 128 -10.96 -0.05 7.86
N ILE A 129 -10.75 0.88 8.79
CA ILE A 129 -10.86 0.61 10.23
C ILE A 129 -12.26 0.13 10.64
N CYS A 130 -13.30 0.68 10.01
CA CYS A 130 -14.69 0.29 10.31
C CYS A 130 -15.01 -1.17 10.01
N ASP A 131 -14.23 -1.80 9.13
CA ASP A 131 -14.48 -3.16 8.64
C ASP A 131 -13.52 -4.19 9.24
N VAL A 132 -12.49 -3.73 9.99
CA VAL A 132 -11.48 -4.64 10.56
C VAL A 132 -11.36 -4.55 12.08
N ALA A 133 -11.55 -3.35 12.69
CA ALA A 133 -11.37 -3.18 14.14
C ALA A 133 -12.24 -4.17 14.92
N GLY A 134 -11.64 -4.94 15.82
CA GLY A 134 -12.30 -5.97 16.63
C GLY A 134 -12.80 -7.20 15.87
N HIS A 135 -12.61 -7.27 14.54
CA HIS A 135 -13.04 -8.42 13.74
C HIS A 135 -11.99 -9.54 13.73
N ASN A 136 -12.47 -10.77 13.49
CA ASN A 136 -11.60 -11.94 13.44
C ASN A 136 -10.61 -11.86 12.28
N VAL A 137 -9.40 -12.33 12.53
CA VAL A 137 -8.33 -12.47 11.57
C VAL A 137 -7.57 -13.76 11.79
N THR A 138 -7.20 -14.42 10.70
CA THR A 138 -6.26 -15.52 10.69
C THR A 138 -4.89 -14.97 10.31
N VAL A 139 -3.88 -15.24 11.11
CA VAL A 139 -2.50 -14.82 10.92
C VAL A 139 -1.65 -16.04 10.59
N ASP A 140 -1.01 -16.04 9.42
CA ASP A 140 0.00 -17.04 9.07
C ASP A 140 1.38 -16.43 9.30
N HIS A 141 2.23 -17.12 10.09
CA HIS A 141 3.57 -16.67 10.46
C HIS A 141 4.67 -17.28 9.59
N SER A 142 5.84 -16.65 9.59
CA SER A 142 7.00 -17.10 8.80
C SER A 142 7.58 -18.45 9.26
N ASP A 143 7.34 -18.87 10.50
CA ASP A 143 7.72 -20.17 11.05
C ASP A 143 6.73 -21.30 10.70
N GLY A 144 5.65 -20.98 9.96
CA GLY A 144 4.61 -21.91 9.56
C GLY A 144 3.48 -22.08 10.58
N THR A 145 3.52 -21.37 11.70
CA THR A 145 2.41 -21.37 12.67
C THR A 145 1.25 -20.51 12.19
N ARG A 146 0.05 -20.83 12.65
CA ARG A 146 -1.20 -20.12 12.35
C ARG A 146 -1.89 -19.73 13.65
N GLU A 147 -2.33 -18.47 13.72
CA GLU A 147 -3.07 -17.90 14.83
C GLU A 147 -4.45 -17.45 14.38
N GLU A 148 -5.49 -17.80 15.15
CA GLU A 148 -6.85 -17.26 15.02
C GLU A 148 -7.05 -16.23 16.12
N THR A 149 -7.21 -14.96 15.76
CA THR A 149 -7.29 -13.85 16.71
C THR A 149 -8.20 -12.75 16.20
N THR A 150 -8.12 -11.55 16.78
CA THR A 150 -8.88 -10.37 16.34
C THR A 150 -7.95 -9.19 16.06
N PHE A 151 -8.32 -8.36 15.10
CA PHE A 151 -7.70 -7.05 14.98
C PHE A 151 -7.95 -6.23 16.25
N PRO A 152 -7.01 -5.37 16.67
CA PRO A 152 -7.26 -4.48 17.81
C PRO A 152 -8.40 -3.50 17.50
N ASP A 153 -9.14 -3.10 18.55
CA ASP A 153 -10.23 -2.11 18.44
C ASP A 153 -9.70 -0.71 18.12
N PHE A 154 -8.48 -0.40 18.56
CA PHE A 154 -7.81 0.87 18.35
C PHE A 154 -6.43 0.66 17.70
N ILE A 155 -5.89 1.73 17.11
CA ILE A 155 -4.52 1.71 16.62
C ILE A 155 -3.58 1.42 17.79
N GLU A 156 -2.86 0.29 17.68
CA GLU A 156 -1.86 -0.12 18.66
C GLU A 156 -0.52 0.58 18.39
N PRO A 157 0.19 1.08 19.42
CA PRO A 157 1.53 1.65 19.25
C PRO A 157 2.57 0.60 18.89
N TRP A 158 2.31 -0.66 19.26
CA TRP A 158 3.12 -1.84 18.91
C TRP A 158 2.42 -2.62 17.81
N GLN A 159 3.21 -3.33 17.01
CA GLN A 159 2.67 -4.20 15.96
C GLN A 159 1.86 -5.34 16.62
N PRO A 160 0.55 -5.44 16.34
CA PRO A 160 -0.27 -6.51 16.94
C PRO A 160 0.11 -7.89 16.43
N PHE A 161 0.65 -7.97 15.21
CA PHE A 161 1.12 -9.20 14.57
C PHE A 161 2.54 -8.99 14.06
N VAL A 162 3.41 -9.96 14.28
CA VAL A 162 4.83 -9.93 13.87
C VAL A 162 5.18 -11.18 13.06
N ASP A 163 6.21 -11.10 12.23
CA ASP A 163 6.73 -12.21 11.43
C ASP A 163 5.64 -12.88 10.58
N ILE A 164 4.75 -12.09 10.01
CA ILE A 164 3.60 -12.54 9.23
C ILE A 164 3.96 -12.82 7.78
N THR A 165 3.37 -13.86 7.21
CA THR A 165 3.41 -14.18 5.78
C THR A 165 2.06 -13.96 5.10
N ALA A 166 0.96 -14.04 5.85
CA ALA A 166 -0.36 -13.69 5.36
C ALA A 166 -1.29 -13.26 6.50
N LEU A 167 -2.26 -12.41 6.17
CA LEU A 167 -3.42 -12.12 7.00
C LEU A 167 -4.69 -12.42 6.20
N THR A 168 -5.58 -13.21 6.80
CA THR A 168 -6.89 -13.55 6.19
C THR A 168 -8.01 -13.04 7.08
N HIS A 169 -8.90 -12.25 6.50
CA HIS A 169 -10.09 -11.72 7.19
C HIS A 169 -11.29 -11.66 6.25
N ARG A 170 -12.46 -11.35 6.79
CA ARG A 170 -13.69 -11.18 6.01
C ARG A 170 -13.99 -9.70 5.77
N VAL A 171 -14.44 -9.41 4.55
CA VAL A 171 -15.02 -8.12 4.19
C VAL A 171 -16.39 -8.43 3.59
N ASN A 172 -17.46 -8.19 4.33
CA ASN A 172 -18.79 -8.69 4.02
C ASN A 172 -18.77 -10.21 3.80
N ASP A 173 -19.20 -10.69 2.62
CA ASP A 173 -19.21 -12.11 2.27
C ASP A 173 -17.89 -12.59 1.63
N LEU A 174 -16.91 -11.72 1.47
CA LEU A 174 -15.64 -12.05 0.84
C LEU A 174 -14.59 -12.45 1.89
N SER A 175 -13.85 -13.51 1.63
CA SER A 175 -12.59 -13.81 2.32
C SER A 175 -11.46 -13.13 1.57
N VAL A 176 -10.70 -12.30 2.26
CA VAL A 176 -9.57 -11.54 1.73
C VAL A 176 -8.30 -12.02 2.41
N THR A 177 -7.32 -12.44 1.62
CA THR A 177 -5.97 -12.81 2.08
C THR A 177 -4.94 -11.90 1.42
N TRP A 178 -4.02 -11.39 2.20
CA TRP A 178 -2.94 -10.54 1.72
C TRP A 178 -1.64 -10.77 2.51
#